data_30b6d5424fbcb651862382914a6ed038
#
_entry.id   30b6d5424fbcb651862382914a6ed038
#
_cell.length_a   1.000
_cell.length_b   1.000
_cell.length_c   1.000
_cell.angle_alpha   90.00
_cell.angle_beta   90.00
_cell.angle_gamma   90.00
#
_symmetry.space_group_name_H-M   'P 1'
#
loop_
_entity.id
_entity.type
_entity.pdbx_description
1 polymer ?
#
loop_
_entity_poly.entity_id
_entity_poly.type
_entity_poly.pdbx_seq_one_letter_code
_entity_poly.pdbx_strand_id
1 'polypeptide(L)'
;NKDFKPTRDLNADDVVFSFDRQKNTNNPYHKVSGGSYEYFEGMGLPDLISEVKKVDDNTVQFVLTRPEAPFLADLAMDFASILSKEYADNMLKAGTPEKVDLNPIGTGPFQLLQYQKDSRILYKAFPGYWGTKPKIDRLVFSITPDASVRYAKLQKNECQVMPYPNPADIARMKEDKNITLLEQPGLNVGYLSFNTEKKPLD
;
A
#
# COMPACT_ATOMS: atom_id res chain seq x y z
N ASN A 1 -4.67 16.77 -7.62
CA ASN A 1 -5.67 17.25 -6.68
C ASN A 1 -6.02 18.69 -7.01
N LYS A 2 -7.30 19.04 -7.08
CA LYS A 2 -7.76 20.42 -7.44
C LYS A 2 -7.52 21.41 -6.29
N ASP A 3 -7.48 20.92 -5.07
CA ASP A 3 -7.44 21.71 -3.85
C ASP A 3 -6.02 21.99 -3.34
N PHE A 4 -4.99 21.47 -4.02
CA PHE A 4 -3.60 21.61 -3.61
C PHE A 4 -2.66 21.73 -4.82
N LYS A 5 -1.81 22.74 -4.77
CA LYS A 5 -0.72 22.95 -5.73
C LYS A 5 0.60 22.93 -4.95
N PRO A 6 1.49 21.96 -5.22
CA PRO A 6 2.80 21.90 -4.57
C PRO A 6 3.61 23.18 -4.86
N THR A 7 4.37 23.64 -3.87
CA THR A 7 5.30 24.78 -4.02
C THR A 7 6.75 24.31 -4.18
N ARG A 8 6.99 23.00 -3.98
CA ARG A 8 8.29 22.34 -4.12
C ARG A 8 8.14 20.93 -4.66
N ASP A 9 9.23 20.36 -5.12
CA ASP A 9 9.34 18.94 -5.43
C ASP A 9 9.42 18.08 -4.15
N LEU A 10 9.24 16.76 -4.30
CA LEU A 10 9.44 15.78 -3.22
C LEU A 10 10.89 15.88 -2.71
N ASN A 11 11.05 15.87 -1.40
CA ASN A 11 12.36 15.89 -0.75
C ASN A 11 12.40 14.99 0.51
N ALA A 12 13.52 15.02 1.22
CA ALA A 12 13.75 14.22 2.42
C ALA A 12 12.74 14.46 3.55
N ASP A 13 12.14 15.66 3.64
CA ASP A 13 11.12 15.95 4.66
C ASP A 13 9.86 15.10 4.46
N ASP A 14 9.51 14.76 3.21
CA ASP A 14 8.36 13.91 2.89
C ASP A 14 8.61 12.48 3.35
N VAL A 15 9.84 11.97 3.17
CA VAL A 15 10.24 10.64 3.63
C VAL A 15 10.22 10.56 5.16
N VAL A 16 10.86 11.51 5.83
CA VAL A 16 10.87 11.58 7.31
C VAL A 16 9.44 11.63 7.85
N PHE A 17 8.59 12.50 7.30
CA PHE A 17 7.19 12.61 7.71
C PHE A 17 6.43 11.28 7.56
N SER A 18 6.62 10.57 6.44
CA SER A 18 5.88 9.35 6.14
C SER A 18 6.16 8.22 7.13
N PHE A 19 7.41 8.11 7.59
CA PHE A 19 7.80 7.13 8.60
C PHE A 19 7.53 7.62 10.03
N ASP A 20 7.71 8.92 10.32
CA ASP A 20 7.39 9.49 11.64
C ASP A 20 5.89 9.36 11.94
N ARG A 21 5.02 9.55 10.94
CA ARG A 21 3.58 9.32 11.08
C ARG A 21 3.26 7.92 11.62
N GLN A 22 3.96 6.89 11.15
CA GLN A 22 3.73 5.51 11.54
C GLN A 22 4.36 5.16 12.88
N LYS A 23 5.54 5.72 13.18
CA LYS A 23 6.33 5.39 14.36
C LYS A 23 5.97 6.22 15.58
N ASN A 24 5.80 7.52 15.41
CA ASN A 24 5.70 8.49 16.50
C ASN A 24 4.24 8.76 16.90
N THR A 25 3.84 8.22 18.03
CA THR A 25 2.46 8.40 18.57
C THR A 25 2.10 9.86 18.89
N ASN A 26 3.09 10.75 19.00
CA ASN A 26 2.88 12.18 19.18
C ASN A 26 2.77 12.95 17.84
N ASN A 27 3.02 12.30 16.71
CA ASN A 27 2.79 12.92 15.41
C ASN A 27 1.29 13.19 15.24
N PRO A 28 0.86 14.41 14.88
CA PRO A 28 -0.56 14.75 14.75
C PRO A 28 -1.30 13.88 13.72
N TYR A 29 -0.56 13.28 12.79
CA TYR A 29 -1.11 12.37 11.80
C TYR A 29 -1.16 10.90 12.23
N HIS A 30 -0.53 10.54 13.37
CA HIS A 30 -0.45 9.13 13.78
C HIS A 30 -1.83 8.48 13.93
N LYS A 31 -2.79 9.20 14.51
CA LYS A 31 -4.16 8.70 14.75
C LYS A 31 -5.17 9.07 13.65
N VAL A 32 -4.75 9.79 12.64
CA VAL A 32 -5.62 10.12 11.51
C VAL A 32 -5.94 8.85 10.73
N SER A 33 -7.22 8.64 10.41
CA SER A 33 -7.73 7.45 9.70
C SER A 33 -7.55 6.11 10.44
N GLY A 34 -7.41 6.15 11.77
CA GLY A 34 -7.42 4.94 12.63
C GLY A 34 -6.19 4.73 13.49
N GLY A 35 -5.00 5.08 13.00
CA GLY A 35 -3.75 4.98 13.78
C GLY A 35 -3.23 3.56 14.01
N SER A 36 -3.62 2.61 13.16
CA SER A 36 -3.08 1.26 13.11
C SER A 36 -2.23 1.08 11.84
N TYR A 37 -1.03 0.55 12.00
CA TYR A 37 -0.05 0.36 10.94
C TYR A 37 0.42 -1.10 10.90
N GLU A 38 -0.54 -2.00 10.64
CA GLU A 38 -0.39 -3.46 10.80
C GLU A 38 0.88 -4.05 10.17
N TYR A 39 1.23 -3.65 8.95
CA TYR A 39 2.45 -4.14 8.30
C TYR A 39 3.71 -3.55 8.90
N PHE A 40 3.73 -2.26 9.18
CA PHE A 40 4.86 -1.59 9.82
C PHE A 40 5.15 -2.17 11.21
N GLU A 41 4.10 -2.38 11.99
CA GLU A 41 4.15 -2.97 13.34
C GLU A 41 4.48 -4.48 13.28
N GLY A 42 3.80 -5.22 12.38
CA GLY A 42 3.96 -6.67 12.23
C GLY A 42 5.37 -7.10 11.79
N MET A 43 6.09 -6.23 11.07
CA MET A 43 7.49 -6.44 10.72
C MET A 43 8.48 -5.98 11.80
N GLY A 44 7.99 -5.49 12.94
CA GLY A 44 8.83 -5.02 14.03
C GLY A 44 9.59 -3.74 13.71
N LEU A 45 9.17 -2.97 12.70
CA LEU A 45 9.86 -1.75 12.29
C LEU A 45 9.86 -0.63 13.35
N PRO A 46 8.83 -0.50 14.23
CA PRO A 46 8.89 0.47 15.33
C PRO A 46 10.10 0.32 16.23
N ASP A 47 10.50 -0.93 16.53
CA ASP A 47 11.66 -1.26 17.37
C ASP A 47 12.97 -1.32 16.56
N LEU A 48 12.87 -1.70 15.30
CA LEU A 48 14.03 -1.81 14.41
C LEU A 48 14.57 -0.45 13.99
N ILE A 49 13.70 0.47 13.55
CA ILE A 49 14.09 1.80 13.11
C ILE A 49 14.28 2.69 14.34
N SER A 50 15.51 3.01 14.69
CA SER A 50 15.81 3.97 15.75
C SER A 50 15.43 5.39 15.32
N GLU A 51 15.87 5.80 14.14
CA GLU A 51 15.66 7.15 13.60
C GLU A 51 15.54 7.12 12.07
N VAL A 52 14.70 8.00 11.52
CA VAL A 52 14.71 8.36 10.09
C VAL A 52 15.16 9.81 10.00
N LYS A 53 16.36 10.02 9.51
CA LYS A 53 17.05 11.31 9.58
C LYS A 53 17.22 11.93 8.21
N LYS A 54 16.82 13.19 8.07
CA LYS A 54 17.20 14.02 6.93
C LYS A 54 18.68 14.39 7.04
N VAL A 55 19.48 14.02 6.05
CA VAL A 55 20.89 14.42 5.92
C VAL A 55 20.97 15.74 5.13
N ASP A 56 20.30 15.78 3.99
CA ASP A 56 20.08 16.94 3.13
C ASP A 56 18.73 16.80 2.41
N ASP A 57 18.41 17.69 1.48
CA ASP A 57 17.12 17.68 0.78
C ASP A 57 16.89 16.43 -0.08
N ASN A 58 17.96 15.75 -0.51
CA ASN A 58 17.88 14.58 -1.39
C ASN A 58 18.35 13.28 -0.73
N THR A 59 18.76 13.34 0.54
CA THR A 59 19.38 12.23 1.25
C THR A 59 18.69 11.98 2.59
N VAL A 60 18.24 10.74 2.80
CA VAL A 60 17.68 10.26 4.06
C VAL A 60 18.51 9.11 4.58
N GLN A 61 18.74 9.09 5.88
CA GLN A 61 19.41 8.02 6.58
C GLN A 61 18.43 7.31 7.52
N PHE A 62 18.29 6.00 7.36
CA PHE A 62 17.65 5.14 8.33
C PHE A 62 18.69 4.60 9.30
N VAL A 63 18.50 4.86 10.59
CA VAL A 63 19.33 4.32 11.65
C VAL A 63 18.60 3.14 12.28
N LEU A 64 19.19 1.96 12.20
CA LEU A 64 18.62 0.73 12.73
C LEU A 64 19.23 0.37 14.08
N THR A 65 18.46 -0.25 14.95
CA THR A 65 18.91 -0.75 16.27
C THR A 65 19.79 -1.98 16.15
N ARG A 66 19.68 -2.72 15.03
CA ARG A 66 20.47 -3.91 14.69
C ARG A 66 20.52 -4.10 13.18
N PRO A 67 21.49 -4.87 12.64
CA PRO A 67 21.46 -5.30 11.25
C PRO A 67 20.17 -6.12 10.96
N GLU A 68 19.51 -5.82 9.84
CA GLU A 68 18.27 -6.50 9.42
C GLU A 68 18.31 -6.76 7.92
N ALA A 69 18.50 -8.03 7.53
CA ALA A 69 18.68 -8.39 6.13
C ALA A 69 17.48 -8.05 5.23
N PRO A 70 16.20 -8.27 5.64
CA PRO A 70 15.04 -7.97 4.80
C PRO A 70 14.67 -6.47 4.76
N PHE A 71 15.30 -5.60 5.52
CA PHE A 71 14.89 -4.20 5.66
C PHE A 71 14.65 -3.46 4.33
N LEU A 72 15.54 -3.64 3.34
CA LEU A 72 15.37 -2.99 2.03
C LEU A 72 14.18 -3.57 1.25
N ALA A 73 13.89 -4.86 1.44
CA ALA A 73 12.71 -5.49 0.83
C ALA A 73 11.41 -4.98 1.49
N ASP A 74 11.43 -4.76 2.80
CA ASP A 74 10.30 -4.20 3.54
C ASP A 74 9.94 -2.79 3.04
N LEU A 75 10.96 -1.99 2.67
CA LEU A 75 10.73 -0.65 2.09
C LEU A 75 10.11 -0.69 0.68
N ALA A 76 10.03 -1.85 0.03
CA ALA A 76 9.31 -2.02 -1.24
C ALA A 76 7.80 -2.29 -1.06
N MET A 77 7.33 -2.44 0.16
CA MET A 77 5.91 -2.63 0.46
C MET A 77 5.13 -1.31 0.45
N ASP A 78 3.82 -1.41 0.31
CA ASP A 78 2.91 -0.28 0.14
C ASP A 78 2.86 0.66 1.36
N PHE A 79 3.05 0.15 2.58
CA PHE A 79 3.12 0.98 3.79
C PHE A 79 4.30 1.98 3.76
N ALA A 80 5.35 1.69 3.00
CA ALA A 80 6.51 2.58 2.82
C ALA A 80 6.29 3.67 1.75
N SER A 81 5.09 3.79 1.21
CA SER A 81 4.73 4.86 0.27
C SER A 81 4.94 6.25 0.88
N ILE A 82 5.59 7.13 0.12
CA ILE A 82 5.93 8.47 0.60
C ILE A 82 4.76 9.43 0.39
N LEU A 83 4.35 10.09 1.47
CA LEU A 83 3.30 11.09 1.51
C LEU A 83 3.91 12.50 1.44
N SER A 84 3.20 13.44 0.83
CA SER A 84 3.63 14.84 0.82
C SER A 84 3.42 15.50 2.17
N LYS A 85 4.51 15.88 2.84
CA LYS A 85 4.45 16.65 4.08
C LYS A 85 3.79 18.00 3.89
N GLU A 86 4.09 18.69 2.79
CA GLU A 86 3.50 20.00 2.48
C GLU A 86 1.98 19.90 2.36
N TYR A 87 1.48 18.88 1.68
CA TYR A 87 0.04 18.62 1.58
C TYR A 87 -0.56 18.29 2.95
N ALA A 88 0.10 17.45 3.71
CA ALA A 88 -0.32 17.12 5.07
C ALA A 88 -0.40 18.36 5.96
N ASP A 89 0.65 19.19 6.00
CA ASP A 89 0.67 20.42 6.79
C ASP A 89 -0.50 21.37 6.41
N ASN A 90 -0.81 21.45 5.11
CA ASN A 90 -1.94 22.28 4.65
C ASN A 90 -3.30 21.69 5.05
N MET A 91 -3.48 20.38 4.97
CA MET A 91 -4.74 19.75 5.39
C MET A 91 -4.93 19.82 6.91
N LEU A 92 -3.85 19.71 7.67
CA LEU A 92 -3.89 19.88 9.12
C LEU A 92 -4.31 21.31 9.49
N LYS A 93 -3.70 22.33 8.87
CA LYS A 93 -4.06 23.75 9.07
C LYS A 93 -5.51 24.04 8.67
N ALA A 94 -6.02 23.36 7.65
CA ALA A 94 -7.39 23.49 7.18
C ALA A 94 -8.41 22.72 8.05
N GLY A 95 -7.97 21.98 9.07
CA GLY A 95 -8.83 21.16 9.93
C GLY A 95 -9.42 19.92 9.23
N THR A 96 -8.80 19.46 8.15
CA THR A 96 -9.24 18.30 7.34
C THR A 96 -8.10 17.31 7.09
N PRO A 97 -7.41 16.81 8.15
CA PRO A 97 -6.22 15.97 7.98
C PRO A 97 -6.51 14.64 7.28
N GLU A 98 -7.73 14.10 7.42
CA GLU A 98 -8.18 12.87 6.75
C GLU A 98 -8.13 12.95 5.22
N LYS A 99 -8.08 14.13 4.64
CA LYS A 99 -7.96 14.31 3.19
C LYS A 99 -6.66 13.78 2.62
N VAL A 100 -5.61 13.67 3.42
CA VAL A 100 -4.35 13.07 2.99
C VAL A 100 -4.55 11.62 2.56
N ASP A 101 -5.41 10.88 3.26
CA ASP A 101 -5.72 9.48 2.96
C ASP A 101 -6.89 9.32 1.97
N LEU A 102 -7.88 10.22 2.02
CA LEU A 102 -9.07 10.15 1.15
C LEU A 102 -8.84 10.72 -0.25
N ASN A 103 -7.98 11.73 -0.37
CA ASN A 103 -7.64 12.42 -1.61
C ASN A 103 -6.11 12.50 -1.78
N PRO A 104 -5.42 11.37 -1.82
CA PRO A 104 -3.96 11.34 -1.85
C PRO A 104 -3.40 12.08 -3.06
N ILE A 105 -2.21 12.62 -2.89
CA ILE A 105 -1.37 13.13 -3.97
C ILE A 105 -0.08 12.32 -4.02
N GLY A 106 0.54 12.23 -5.18
CA GLY A 106 1.76 11.47 -5.36
C GLY A 106 2.41 11.73 -6.71
N THR A 107 3.53 11.07 -6.95
CA THR A 107 4.35 11.16 -8.15
C THR A 107 4.25 9.92 -9.05
N GLY A 108 3.33 9.02 -8.74
CA GLY A 108 3.12 7.77 -9.47
C GLY A 108 2.49 7.93 -10.85
N PRO A 109 2.41 6.84 -11.63
CA PRO A 109 1.93 6.86 -13.01
C PRO A 109 0.43 7.12 -13.15
N PHE A 110 -0.33 7.01 -12.08
CA PHE A 110 -1.78 7.22 -12.07
C PHE A 110 -2.22 8.24 -11.02
N GLN A 111 -3.26 8.99 -11.34
CA GLN A 111 -3.93 9.94 -10.44
C GLN A 111 -5.28 9.40 -10.01
N LEU A 112 -5.58 9.48 -8.70
CA LEU A 112 -6.89 9.14 -8.18
C LEU A 112 -7.95 10.11 -8.73
N LEU A 113 -9.03 9.56 -9.28
CA LEU A 113 -10.21 10.31 -9.71
C LEU A 113 -11.35 10.18 -8.71
N GLN A 114 -11.58 8.95 -8.23
CA GLN A 114 -12.69 8.64 -7.36
C GLN A 114 -12.37 7.42 -6.49
N TYR A 115 -12.69 7.52 -5.21
CA TYR A 115 -12.81 6.37 -4.32
C TYR A 115 -14.26 6.26 -3.85
N GLN A 116 -14.91 5.18 -4.18
CA GLN A 116 -16.23 4.81 -3.69
C GLN A 116 -16.08 3.57 -2.82
N LYS A 117 -16.20 3.79 -1.51
CA LYS A 117 -16.02 2.71 -0.51
C LYS A 117 -16.85 1.49 -0.86
N ASP A 118 -16.28 0.30 -0.69
CA ASP A 118 -16.88 -1.02 -0.92
C ASP A 118 -17.39 -1.27 -2.36
N SER A 119 -17.03 -0.38 -3.31
CA SER A 119 -17.48 -0.46 -4.69
C SER A 119 -16.32 -0.41 -5.68
N ARG A 120 -15.64 0.73 -5.78
CA ARG A 120 -14.55 0.88 -6.76
C ARG A 120 -13.58 2.00 -6.43
N ILE A 121 -12.37 1.88 -6.99
CA ILE A 121 -11.38 2.95 -7.04
C ILE A 121 -11.08 3.24 -8.51
N LEU A 122 -11.21 4.48 -8.92
CA LEU A 122 -10.99 4.92 -10.29
C LEU A 122 -9.76 5.82 -10.36
N TYR A 123 -8.85 5.48 -11.26
CA TYR A 123 -7.67 6.27 -11.59
C TYR A 123 -7.66 6.66 -13.07
N LYS A 124 -6.93 7.72 -13.39
CA LYS A 124 -6.50 8.04 -14.76
C LYS A 124 -4.98 8.08 -14.84
N ALA A 125 -4.42 7.82 -16.02
CA ALA A 125 -3.01 8.03 -16.28
C ALA A 125 -2.60 9.47 -15.94
N PHE A 126 -1.43 9.63 -15.34
CA PHE A 126 -0.87 10.95 -15.01
C PHE A 126 -0.06 11.49 -16.20
N PRO A 127 -0.52 12.56 -16.89
CA PRO A 127 0.18 13.10 -18.05
C PRO A 127 1.59 13.62 -17.72
N GLY A 128 1.79 14.12 -16.49
CA GLY A 128 3.07 14.63 -15.99
C GLY A 128 3.96 13.60 -15.32
N TYR A 129 3.67 12.28 -15.49
CA TYR A 129 4.51 11.25 -14.87
C TYR A 129 5.94 11.31 -15.40
N TRP A 130 6.91 11.29 -14.50
CA TRP A 130 8.34 11.41 -14.77
C TRP A 130 8.98 10.18 -15.44
N GLY A 131 8.36 9.01 -15.28
CA GLY A 131 8.84 7.76 -15.86
C GLY A 131 8.13 7.40 -17.17
N THR A 132 8.18 6.13 -17.55
CA THR A 132 7.47 5.62 -18.73
C THR A 132 5.96 5.71 -18.52
N LYS A 133 5.28 6.42 -19.41
CA LYS A 133 3.83 6.61 -19.32
C LYS A 133 3.08 5.27 -19.40
N PRO A 134 2.00 5.10 -18.61
CA PRO A 134 1.13 3.94 -18.71
C PRO A 134 0.60 3.76 -20.13
N LYS A 135 0.42 2.50 -20.55
CA LYS A 135 -0.20 2.16 -21.84
C LYS A 135 -1.73 2.20 -21.80
N ILE A 136 -2.31 2.38 -20.62
CA ILE A 136 -3.75 2.49 -20.39
C ILE A 136 -4.09 3.87 -19.85
N ASP A 137 -5.22 4.42 -20.27
CA ASP A 137 -5.66 5.76 -19.84
C ASP A 137 -6.37 5.73 -18.48
N ARG A 138 -7.04 4.62 -18.18
CA ARG A 138 -7.81 4.44 -16.95
C ARG A 138 -7.49 3.10 -16.30
N LEU A 139 -7.41 3.12 -14.97
CA LEU A 139 -7.28 1.92 -14.14
C LEU A 139 -8.44 1.92 -13.15
N VAL A 140 -9.19 0.81 -13.10
CA VAL A 140 -10.33 0.64 -12.21
C VAL A 140 -10.11 -0.59 -11.34
N PHE A 141 -10.12 -0.40 -10.03
CA PHE A 141 -10.23 -1.49 -9.08
C PHE A 141 -11.71 -1.68 -8.72
N SER A 142 -12.31 -2.77 -9.17
CA SER A 142 -13.67 -3.18 -8.79
C SER A 142 -13.58 -4.01 -7.52
N ILE A 143 -14.09 -3.48 -6.40
CA ILE A 143 -14.07 -4.16 -5.12
C ILE A 143 -15.14 -5.27 -5.15
N THR A 144 -14.69 -6.51 -5.27
CA THR A 144 -15.55 -7.69 -5.39
C THR A 144 -14.99 -8.78 -4.44
N PRO A 145 -15.50 -8.89 -3.20
CA PRO A 145 -14.96 -9.81 -2.19
C PRO A 145 -15.05 -11.29 -2.59
N ASP A 146 -16.16 -11.71 -3.21
CA ASP A 146 -16.38 -13.10 -3.60
C ASP A 146 -15.53 -13.52 -4.81
N ALA A 147 -14.76 -14.61 -4.66
CA ALA A 147 -13.86 -15.10 -5.69
C ALA A 147 -14.58 -15.66 -6.93
N SER A 148 -15.75 -16.29 -6.73
CA SER A 148 -16.53 -16.84 -7.84
C SER A 148 -17.15 -15.73 -8.69
N VAL A 149 -17.59 -14.63 -8.05
CA VAL A 149 -18.08 -13.44 -8.76
C VAL A 149 -16.93 -12.77 -9.52
N ARG A 150 -15.72 -12.67 -8.92
CA ARG A 150 -14.55 -12.15 -9.64
C ARG A 150 -14.24 -12.98 -10.89
N TYR A 151 -14.29 -14.32 -10.77
CA TYR A 151 -14.05 -15.21 -11.89
C TYR A 151 -15.11 -15.05 -12.99
N ALA A 152 -16.38 -14.95 -12.63
CA ALA A 152 -17.45 -14.70 -13.59
C ALA A 152 -17.26 -13.37 -14.35
N LYS A 153 -16.83 -12.31 -13.67
CA LYS A 153 -16.49 -11.02 -14.30
C LYS A 153 -15.31 -11.13 -15.26
N LEU A 154 -14.26 -11.89 -14.90
CA LEU A 154 -13.14 -12.16 -15.80
C LEU A 154 -13.58 -12.89 -17.07
N GLN A 155 -14.37 -13.96 -16.93
CA GLN A 155 -14.90 -14.72 -18.07
C GLN A 155 -15.77 -13.89 -19.02
N LYS A 156 -16.51 -12.92 -18.49
CA LYS A 156 -17.32 -11.98 -19.27
C LYS A 156 -16.56 -10.77 -19.79
N ASN A 157 -15.26 -10.70 -19.55
CA ASN A 157 -14.41 -9.54 -19.87
C ASN A 157 -14.90 -8.21 -19.24
N GLU A 158 -15.61 -8.29 -18.12
CA GLU A 158 -15.96 -7.12 -17.31
C GLU A 158 -14.75 -6.62 -16.50
N CYS A 159 -13.81 -7.54 -16.18
CA CYS A 159 -12.50 -7.25 -15.60
C CYS A 159 -11.43 -7.98 -16.42
N GLN A 160 -10.25 -7.38 -16.57
CA GLN A 160 -9.13 -7.93 -17.32
C GLN A 160 -8.10 -8.64 -16.44
N VAL A 161 -8.13 -8.38 -15.14
CA VAL A 161 -7.25 -9.00 -14.16
C VAL A 161 -8.06 -9.39 -12.94
N MET A 162 -7.80 -10.57 -12.40
CA MET A 162 -8.43 -11.07 -11.19
C MET A 162 -7.35 -11.63 -10.26
N PRO A 163 -7.15 -11.06 -9.06
CA PRO A 163 -6.26 -11.65 -8.05
C PRO A 163 -6.99 -12.70 -7.22
N TYR A 164 -6.22 -13.60 -6.63
CA TYR A 164 -6.67 -14.58 -5.62
C TYR A 164 -7.87 -15.41 -6.05
N PRO A 165 -7.73 -16.25 -7.10
CA PRO A 165 -8.79 -17.17 -7.52
C PRO A 165 -9.08 -18.21 -6.42
N ASN A 166 -10.28 -18.78 -6.45
CA ASN A 166 -10.58 -19.93 -5.62
C ASN A 166 -9.69 -21.11 -6.07
N PRO A 167 -8.96 -21.78 -5.17
CA PRO A 167 -8.14 -22.95 -5.52
C PRO A 167 -8.89 -24.05 -6.29
N ALA A 168 -10.17 -24.24 -6.01
CA ALA A 168 -11.03 -25.20 -6.70
C ALA A 168 -11.23 -24.87 -8.20
N ASP A 169 -11.06 -23.61 -8.59
CA ASP A 169 -11.24 -23.17 -9.99
C ASP A 169 -9.94 -23.23 -10.81
N ILE A 170 -8.78 -23.42 -10.17
CA ILE A 170 -7.45 -23.37 -10.83
C ILE A 170 -7.36 -24.36 -12.01
N ALA A 171 -7.81 -25.61 -11.82
CA ALA A 171 -7.77 -26.62 -12.87
C ALA A 171 -8.55 -26.15 -14.11
N ARG A 172 -9.77 -25.64 -13.91
CA ARG A 172 -10.62 -25.12 -14.98
C ARG A 172 -10.01 -23.88 -15.65
N MET A 173 -9.38 -23.01 -14.89
CA MET A 173 -8.68 -21.82 -15.43
C MET A 173 -7.51 -22.19 -16.32
N LYS A 174 -6.76 -23.26 -16.00
CA LYS A 174 -5.65 -23.77 -16.82
C LYS A 174 -6.11 -24.29 -18.18
N GLU A 175 -7.32 -24.80 -18.27
CA GLU A 175 -7.90 -25.33 -19.52
C GLU A 175 -8.51 -24.22 -20.40
N ASP A 176 -8.81 -23.07 -19.85
CA ASP A 176 -9.41 -21.95 -20.59
C ASP A 176 -8.36 -21.18 -21.38
N LYS A 177 -8.39 -21.33 -22.71
CA LYS A 177 -7.44 -20.67 -23.63
C LYS A 177 -7.55 -19.14 -23.66
N ASN A 178 -8.61 -18.56 -23.09
CA ASN A 178 -8.82 -17.11 -23.03
C ASN A 178 -8.24 -16.50 -21.76
N ILE A 179 -7.73 -17.33 -20.83
CA ILE A 179 -7.18 -16.91 -19.54
C ILE A 179 -5.69 -17.25 -19.48
N THR A 180 -4.88 -16.29 -19.09
CA THR A 180 -3.50 -16.53 -18.69
C THR A 180 -3.46 -16.61 -17.16
N LEU A 181 -3.23 -17.82 -16.65
CA LEU A 181 -3.06 -18.04 -15.22
C LEU A 181 -1.59 -17.89 -14.84
N LEU A 182 -1.31 -17.00 -13.88
CA LEU A 182 0.03 -16.82 -13.30
C LEU A 182 0.03 -17.38 -11.88
N GLU A 183 0.92 -18.32 -11.62
CA GLU A 183 1.09 -18.94 -10.31
C GLU A 183 2.52 -18.72 -9.82
N GLN A 184 2.67 -18.41 -8.55
CA GLN A 184 3.94 -18.33 -7.86
C GLN A 184 3.82 -19.03 -6.51
N PRO A 185 4.75 -19.91 -6.12
CA PRO A 185 4.80 -20.47 -4.78
C PRO A 185 4.82 -19.34 -3.73
N GLY A 186 3.91 -19.41 -2.75
CA GLY A 186 3.89 -18.49 -1.63
C GLY A 186 4.88 -18.88 -0.54
N LEU A 187 5.13 -17.95 0.38
CA LEU A 187 5.96 -18.18 1.58
C LEU A 187 5.11 -18.53 2.81
N ASN A 188 3.80 -18.68 2.64
CA ASN A 188 2.90 -19.02 3.74
C ASN A 188 3.14 -20.46 4.20
N VAL A 189 3.30 -20.63 5.50
CA VAL A 189 3.44 -21.93 6.15
C VAL A 189 2.24 -22.14 7.06
N GLY A 190 1.49 -23.23 6.84
CA GLY A 190 0.42 -23.68 7.73
C GLY A 190 0.97 -24.72 8.69
N TYR A 191 0.70 -24.57 9.99
CA TYR A 191 1.09 -25.54 11.00
C TYR A 191 0.02 -25.68 12.07
N LEU A 192 0.02 -26.83 12.72
CA LEU A 192 -0.81 -27.11 13.88
C LEU A 192 0.08 -27.12 15.13
N SER A 193 -0.15 -26.18 16.03
CA SER A 193 0.57 -26.12 17.30
C SER A 193 -0.15 -26.92 18.37
N PHE A 194 0.62 -27.67 19.15
CA PHE A 194 0.12 -28.38 20.32
C PHE A 194 0.73 -27.77 21.58
N ASN A 195 -0.10 -27.53 22.58
CA ASN A 195 0.39 -27.12 23.89
C ASN A 195 0.69 -28.38 24.71
N THR A 196 1.96 -28.79 24.72
CA THR A 196 2.43 -30.00 25.40
C THR A 196 2.59 -29.84 26.91
N GLU A 197 2.23 -28.69 27.46
CA GLU A 197 2.17 -28.45 28.92
C GLU A 197 0.75 -28.59 29.47
N LYS A 198 -0.23 -28.92 28.62
CA LYS A 198 -1.63 -29.07 28.99
C LYS A 198 -2.21 -30.40 28.53
N LYS A 199 -2.96 -31.05 29.44
CA LYS A 199 -3.73 -32.26 29.10
C LYS A 199 -4.72 -31.99 27.97
N PRO A 200 -4.92 -32.93 27.07
CA PRO A 200 -4.37 -34.30 26.99
C PRO A 200 -3.07 -34.41 26.18
N LEU A 201 -2.36 -33.31 25.94
CA LEU A 201 -1.20 -33.24 25.01
C LEU A 201 0.14 -33.14 25.77
N ASP A 202 0.11 -33.27 27.10
CA ASP A 202 1.28 -33.31 27.99
C ASP A 202 1.92 -34.72 28.06
#